data_40decaf6271d445390dafea3ecbc1f26
#
_entry.id   40decaf6271d445390dafea3ecbc1f26
#
_cell.length_a   1.000
_cell.length_b   1.000
_cell.length_c   1.000
_cell.angle_alpha   90.00
_cell.angle_beta   90.00
_cell.angle_gamma   90.00
#
_symmetry.space_group_name_H-M   'P 1'
#
loop_
_entity.id
_entity.type
_entity.pdbx_description
1 polymer ?
#
loop_
_entity_poly.entity_id
_entity_poly.type
_entity_poly.pdbx_seq_one_letter_code
_entity_poly.pdbx_strand_id
1 'polypeptide(L)'
;MRHSTVARPTPVRHGRLPVRRARGPVARLLAGIVAVAVVSVGAVAAYAVQDTVRSLKPSVHLVSAAGKPVTVPAVGAESGAVNILLAGTDTRTGQGGQFSSSQELAGSSGAGNNDVTMVLHLSADHQHATVISIPRDLMVPIPSCPTSNGGSTSPQDSAQFNSTLSTGGLSCVVLTAEALTGLSIPYAAEISFDGVSAMSNAVGGVPVCLATPLKDPYVGLNLPAGQQTLVGDQALAFVRSRHGVGDGSDLGRISNQQLFLSSLLRTVTSAGVLSNPITLFSLAKAATSNLTLSDTLSSPTTLVSIGLALKSVPLSAFVFLQYPAMTDPSNVNRVVPEPTGVDALKQALSTDTPVQLTGTTGNGTESATPAPSATPSGAPSTAATPAPSATPSAASGSASGSTPAPTSSAVSLPSNVTGQTAAQQTCTKGN
;
A
#
# COMPACT_ATOMS: atom_id res chain seq x y z
N MET A 1 45.86 -101.71 -35.61
CA MET A 1 44.96 -100.69 -36.13
C MET A 1 44.53 -99.79 -34.95
N ARG A 2 45.02 -98.55 -34.86
CA ARG A 2 44.66 -97.62 -33.77
C ARG A 2 43.66 -96.58 -34.38
N HIS A 3 42.45 -96.58 -33.86
CA HIS A 3 41.47 -95.58 -34.26
C HIS A 3 41.71 -94.28 -33.46
N SER A 4 42.06 -93.26 -34.12
CA SER A 4 42.15 -91.86 -33.58
C SER A 4 40.72 -91.28 -33.58
N THR A 5 40.18 -91.00 -32.39
CA THR A 5 38.96 -90.22 -32.20
C THR A 5 39.27 -88.74 -32.26
N VAL A 6 38.74 -88.02 -33.28
CA VAL A 6 38.81 -86.59 -33.41
C VAL A 6 37.75 -85.99 -32.52
N ALA A 7 38.22 -85.18 -31.54
CA ALA A 7 37.35 -84.41 -30.63
C ALA A 7 36.72 -83.24 -31.42
N ARG A 8 35.41 -83.10 -31.38
CA ARG A 8 34.69 -81.96 -31.93
C ARG A 8 34.84 -80.74 -31.01
N PRO A 9 35.10 -79.55 -31.54
CA PRO A 9 35.14 -78.31 -30.75
C PRO A 9 33.75 -77.94 -30.23
N THR A 10 33.65 -77.71 -28.93
CA THR A 10 32.45 -77.17 -28.29
C THR A 10 32.22 -75.72 -28.66
N PRO A 11 30.98 -75.31 -29.00
CA PRO A 11 30.71 -73.89 -29.35
C PRO A 11 30.83 -73.02 -28.09
N VAL A 12 31.67 -71.96 -28.19
CA VAL A 12 31.84 -70.95 -27.17
C VAL A 12 30.53 -70.14 -27.08
N ARG A 13 29.80 -70.30 -25.97
CA ARG A 13 28.65 -69.44 -25.67
C ARG A 13 29.19 -68.05 -25.26
N HIS A 14 29.01 -67.07 -26.14
CA HIS A 14 29.20 -65.65 -25.80
C HIS A 14 28.23 -65.30 -24.68
N GLY A 15 28.71 -65.11 -23.46
CA GLY A 15 27.94 -64.62 -22.31
C GLY A 15 27.41 -63.23 -22.62
N ARG A 16 26.12 -63.04 -22.68
CA ARG A 16 25.50 -61.72 -22.70
C ARG A 16 25.82 -61.01 -21.39
N LEU A 17 26.62 -59.94 -21.49
CA LEU A 17 26.84 -59.06 -20.33
C LEU A 17 25.47 -58.51 -19.88
N PRO A 18 25.17 -58.54 -18.57
CA PRO A 18 23.93 -57.97 -18.09
C PRO A 18 23.92 -56.48 -18.35
N VAL A 19 22.93 -55.98 -19.14
CA VAL A 19 22.71 -54.56 -19.34
C VAL A 19 22.30 -53.98 -17.97
N ARG A 20 23.26 -53.38 -17.27
CA ARG A 20 22.97 -52.61 -16.05
C ARG A 20 22.04 -51.45 -16.45
N ARG A 21 20.77 -51.58 -16.09
CA ARG A 21 19.83 -50.49 -16.23
C ARG A 21 20.37 -49.29 -15.44
N ALA A 22 20.92 -48.30 -16.13
CA ALA A 22 21.49 -47.07 -15.54
C ALA A 22 20.45 -46.18 -14.85
N ARG A 23 19.20 -46.62 -14.74
CA ARG A 23 18.09 -45.88 -14.13
C ARG A 23 18.28 -45.58 -12.64
N GLY A 24 18.92 -46.49 -11.88
CA GLY A 24 19.16 -46.30 -10.44
C GLY A 24 20.15 -45.17 -10.10
N PRO A 25 21.35 -45.14 -10.69
CA PRO A 25 22.30 -44.06 -10.39
C PRO A 25 21.86 -42.70 -10.91
N VAL A 26 21.20 -42.62 -12.09
CA VAL A 26 20.63 -41.36 -12.61
C VAL A 26 19.52 -40.84 -11.73
N ALA A 27 18.60 -41.69 -11.27
CA ALA A 27 17.54 -41.30 -10.35
C ALA A 27 18.08 -40.78 -9.01
N ARG A 28 19.15 -41.38 -8.47
CA ARG A 28 19.81 -40.90 -7.24
C ARG A 28 20.52 -39.55 -7.45
N LEU A 29 21.15 -39.35 -8.61
CA LEU A 29 21.78 -38.07 -8.96
C LEU A 29 20.72 -36.96 -9.06
N LEU A 30 19.60 -37.21 -9.76
CA LEU A 30 18.48 -36.28 -9.87
C LEU A 30 17.85 -35.96 -8.50
N ALA A 31 17.63 -37.00 -7.67
CA ALA A 31 17.14 -36.81 -6.30
C ALA A 31 18.12 -35.96 -5.46
N GLY A 32 19.42 -36.17 -5.61
CA GLY A 32 20.45 -35.34 -4.96
C GLY A 32 20.43 -33.89 -5.42
N ILE A 33 20.30 -33.63 -6.72
CA ILE A 33 20.19 -32.27 -7.27
C ILE A 33 18.93 -31.57 -6.74
N VAL A 34 17.78 -32.28 -6.74
CA VAL A 34 16.53 -31.72 -6.19
C VAL A 34 16.66 -31.44 -4.69
N ALA A 35 17.26 -32.35 -3.91
CA ALA A 35 17.48 -32.12 -2.48
C ALA A 35 18.39 -30.92 -2.22
N VAL A 36 19.49 -30.77 -2.97
CA VAL A 36 20.37 -29.60 -2.87
C VAL A 36 19.64 -28.32 -3.27
N ALA A 37 18.82 -28.33 -4.32
CA ALA A 37 18.02 -27.18 -4.72
C ALA A 37 17.01 -26.77 -3.64
N VAL A 38 16.28 -27.73 -3.05
CA VAL A 38 15.33 -27.48 -1.95
C VAL A 38 16.03 -26.92 -0.71
N VAL A 39 17.17 -27.50 -0.32
CA VAL A 39 17.95 -27.02 0.83
C VAL A 39 18.50 -25.62 0.56
N SER A 40 18.99 -25.36 -0.67
CA SER A 40 19.52 -24.05 -1.04
C SER A 40 18.42 -22.98 -1.03
N VAL A 41 17.24 -23.28 -1.57
CA VAL A 41 16.09 -22.37 -1.53
C VAL A 41 15.65 -22.13 -0.09
N GLY A 42 15.58 -23.19 0.74
CA GLY A 42 15.27 -23.07 2.16
C GLY A 42 16.28 -22.23 2.94
N ALA A 43 17.58 -22.43 2.69
CA ALA A 43 18.65 -21.65 3.33
C ALA A 43 18.62 -20.18 2.91
N VAL A 44 18.41 -19.89 1.63
CA VAL A 44 18.27 -18.50 1.12
C VAL A 44 17.03 -17.84 1.72
N ALA A 45 15.90 -18.54 1.78
CA ALA A 45 14.67 -18.02 2.40
C ALA A 45 14.88 -17.75 3.91
N ALA A 46 15.52 -18.67 4.65
CA ALA A 46 15.82 -18.49 6.06
C ALA A 46 16.79 -17.32 6.30
N TYR A 47 17.82 -17.18 5.46
CA TYR A 47 18.75 -16.05 5.51
C TYR A 47 18.03 -14.73 5.23
N ALA A 48 17.15 -14.69 4.22
CA ALA A 48 16.37 -13.51 3.87
C ALA A 48 15.46 -13.07 5.02
N VAL A 49 14.76 -14.01 5.66
CA VAL A 49 13.93 -13.73 6.84
C VAL A 49 14.78 -13.21 7.99
N GLN A 50 15.93 -13.83 8.27
CA GLN A 50 16.84 -13.42 9.35
C GLN A 50 17.45 -12.03 9.09
N ASP A 51 17.83 -11.71 7.85
CA ASP A 51 18.33 -10.38 7.45
C ASP A 51 17.24 -9.31 7.61
N THR A 52 16.00 -9.63 7.23
CA THR A 52 14.85 -8.75 7.42
C THR A 52 14.58 -8.48 8.91
N VAL A 53 14.60 -9.52 9.75
CA VAL A 53 14.40 -9.36 11.20
C VAL A 53 15.53 -8.54 11.85
N ARG A 54 16.76 -8.69 11.40
CA ARG A 54 17.91 -7.90 11.90
C ARG A 54 17.89 -6.45 11.45
N SER A 55 17.19 -6.13 10.37
CA SER A 55 17.06 -4.76 9.85
C SER A 55 15.92 -3.96 10.50
N LEU A 56 15.09 -4.59 11.34
CA LEU A 56 14.03 -3.91 12.06
C LEU A 56 14.61 -2.83 12.97
N LYS A 57 14.09 -1.61 12.85
CA LYS A 57 14.31 -0.55 13.83
C LYS A 57 13.67 -0.93 15.17
N PRO A 58 14.09 -0.34 16.30
CA PRO A 58 13.39 -0.49 17.57
C PRO A 58 11.91 -0.16 17.39
N SER A 59 11.04 -1.06 17.85
CA SER A 59 9.60 -0.89 17.74
C SER A 59 9.07 0.09 18.81
N VAL A 60 7.90 0.67 18.54
CA VAL A 60 7.22 1.60 19.47
C VAL A 60 6.10 0.85 20.18
N HIS A 61 6.11 0.93 21.51
CA HIS A 61 5.03 0.39 22.33
C HIS A 61 3.82 1.33 22.30
N LEU A 62 2.71 0.87 21.73
CA LEU A 62 1.46 1.62 21.74
C LEU A 62 0.71 1.42 23.05
N VAL A 63 0.07 2.47 23.52
CA VAL A 63 -0.80 2.43 24.69
C VAL A 63 -2.20 2.90 24.32
N SER A 64 -3.22 2.30 24.93
CA SER A 64 -4.59 2.76 24.82
C SER A 64 -4.82 4.05 25.60
N ALA A 65 -5.94 4.74 25.36
CA ALA A 65 -6.35 5.92 26.13
C ALA A 65 -6.41 5.69 27.65
N ALA A 66 -6.57 4.44 28.09
CA ALA A 66 -6.53 4.04 29.50
C ALA A 66 -5.10 3.76 30.03
N GLY A 67 -4.06 4.04 29.24
CA GLY A 67 -2.66 3.77 29.59
C GLY A 67 -2.29 2.28 29.64
N LYS A 68 -3.14 1.40 29.10
CA LYS A 68 -2.90 -0.04 29.05
C LYS A 68 -2.30 -0.44 27.70
N PRO A 69 -1.51 -1.53 27.64
CA PRO A 69 -1.08 -2.09 26.36
C PRO A 69 -2.26 -2.35 25.44
N VAL A 70 -2.09 -2.03 24.15
CA VAL A 70 -3.14 -2.25 23.15
C VAL A 70 -3.32 -3.75 22.94
N THR A 71 -4.56 -4.23 23.06
CA THR A 71 -4.90 -5.62 22.78
C THR A 71 -4.92 -5.80 21.26
N VAL A 72 -4.01 -6.65 20.74
CA VAL A 72 -3.95 -6.98 19.33
C VAL A 72 -5.04 -8.00 19.03
N PRO A 73 -5.94 -7.75 18.07
CA PRO A 73 -6.79 -8.80 17.54
C PRO A 73 -5.89 -9.92 17.00
N ALA A 74 -6.26 -11.18 17.22
CA ALA A 74 -5.52 -12.28 16.60
C ALA A 74 -5.62 -12.11 15.08
N VAL A 75 -4.54 -11.68 14.44
CA VAL A 75 -4.40 -11.65 12.98
C VAL A 75 -4.04 -13.07 12.54
N GLY A 76 -4.94 -13.97 12.80
CA GLY A 76 -4.96 -15.31 12.23
C GLY A 76 -6.09 -15.29 11.24
N ALA A 77 -5.76 -15.30 9.97
CA ALA A 77 -6.63 -15.67 8.89
C ALA A 77 -8.12 -15.31 9.16
N GLU A 78 -8.63 -14.22 8.70
CA GLU A 78 -10.01 -14.17 8.23
C GLU A 78 -11.09 -13.49 9.08
N SER A 79 -10.85 -12.95 10.25
CA SER A 79 -11.96 -12.26 10.92
C SER A 79 -11.51 -11.08 11.79
N GLY A 80 -12.10 -9.94 11.53
CA GLY A 80 -11.92 -8.71 12.28
C GLY A 80 -11.40 -7.56 11.44
N ALA A 81 -11.91 -6.36 11.70
CA ALA A 81 -11.43 -5.15 11.06
C ALA A 81 -9.96 -4.89 11.43
N VAL A 82 -9.18 -4.42 10.45
CA VAL A 82 -7.77 -4.07 10.65
C VAL A 82 -7.60 -2.57 10.50
N ASN A 83 -7.17 -1.91 11.58
CA ASN A 83 -6.92 -0.48 11.59
C ASN A 83 -5.42 -0.22 11.72
N ILE A 84 -4.86 0.54 10.77
CA ILE A 84 -3.43 0.85 10.72
C ILE A 84 -3.26 2.35 10.56
N LEU A 85 -2.43 2.95 11.41
CA LEU A 85 -2.02 4.34 11.25
C LEU A 85 -0.65 4.40 10.57
N LEU A 86 -0.52 5.26 9.56
CA LEU A 86 0.74 5.63 8.94
C LEU A 86 1.00 7.12 9.23
N ALA A 87 2.11 7.43 9.89
CA ALA A 87 2.60 8.78 10.12
C ALA A 87 3.85 9.04 9.29
N GLY A 88 3.84 10.09 8.47
CA GLY A 88 5.03 10.56 7.76
C GLY A 88 5.67 11.70 8.55
N THR A 89 6.90 11.50 9.03
CA THR A 89 7.64 12.51 9.80
C THR A 89 8.45 13.43 8.90
N ASP A 90 8.54 14.70 9.27
CA ASP A 90 9.39 15.69 8.63
C ASP A 90 10.80 15.75 9.24
N THR A 91 11.08 14.94 10.27
CA THR A 91 12.41 14.94 10.90
C THR A 91 13.49 14.63 9.88
N ARG A 92 14.62 15.30 10.03
CA ARG A 92 15.83 15.07 9.23
C ARG A 92 16.90 14.31 10.00
N THR A 93 16.63 14.06 11.29
CA THR A 93 17.50 13.27 12.16
C THR A 93 17.58 11.82 11.67
N GLY A 94 18.80 11.34 11.43
CA GLY A 94 19.04 9.95 11.00
C GLY A 94 18.72 9.67 9.53
N GLN A 95 18.43 10.71 8.74
CA GLN A 95 18.24 10.59 7.30
C GLN A 95 19.53 10.93 6.54
N GLY A 96 19.71 10.31 5.37
CA GLY A 96 20.89 10.46 4.53
C GLY A 96 20.74 11.49 3.43
N GLY A 97 21.73 11.49 2.51
CA GLY A 97 21.67 12.28 1.29
C GLY A 97 21.52 13.77 1.51
N GLN A 98 20.58 14.38 0.81
CA GLN A 98 20.33 15.82 0.87
C GLN A 98 19.83 16.31 2.24
N PHE A 99 19.36 15.43 3.12
CA PHE A 99 18.82 15.79 4.44
C PHE A 99 19.84 15.75 5.56
N SER A 100 21.10 15.38 5.28
CA SER A 100 22.14 15.18 6.30
C SER A 100 22.96 16.44 6.64
N SER A 101 22.77 17.56 5.93
CA SER A 101 23.51 18.79 6.19
C SER A 101 23.11 19.42 7.53
N SER A 102 24.02 20.18 8.15
CA SER A 102 23.75 20.88 9.41
C SER A 102 22.61 21.91 9.27
N GLN A 103 22.46 22.51 8.09
CA GLN A 103 21.38 23.44 7.79
C GLN A 103 20.02 22.72 7.72
N GLU A 104 19.98 21.53 7.11
CA GLU A 104 18.77 20.71 7.06
C GLU A 104 18.37 20.21 8.45
N LEU A 105 19.33 19.74 9.25
CA LEU A 105 19.10 19.30 10.64
C LEU A 105 18.60 20.44 11.54
N ALA A 106 19.04 21.68 11.30
CA ALA A 106 18.53 22.85 12.03
C ALA A 106 17.06 23.15 11.69
N GLY A 107 16.58 22.74 10.51
CA GLY A 107 15.20 22.95 10.08
C GLY A 107 14.19 22.01 10.73
N SER A 108 14.58 20.77 11.04
CA SER A 108 13.72 19.79 11.72
C SER A 108 14.57 18.68 12.33
N SER A 109 14.61 18.59 13.65
CA SER A 109 15.38 17.62 14.42
C SER A 109 14.50 16.95 15.50
N GLY A 110 15.01 15.90 16.14
CA GLY A 110 14.27 15.13 17.13
C GLY A 110 13.20 14.23 16.47
N ALA A 111 12.02 14.13 17.05
CA ALA A 111 10.91 13.35 16.51
C ALA A 111 10.31 13.99 15.23
N GLY A 112 10.47 15.31 15.05
CA GLY A 112 9.79 16.05 14.00
C GLY A 112 8.29 16.17 14.22
N ASN A 113 7.58 16.63 13.18
CA ASN A 113 6.13 16.69 13.15
C ASN A 113 5.59 15.61 12.18
N ASN A 114 4.37 15.16 12.39
CA ASN A 114 3.70 14.28 11.45
C ASN A 114 3.02 15.09 10.34
N ASP A 115 3.77 15.35 9.30
CA ASP A 115 3.30 16.11 8.13
C ASP A 115 2.30 15.34 7.26
N VAL A 116 2.28 14.03 7.40
CA VAL A 116 1.34 13.12 6.76
C VAL A 116 0.78 12.20 7.84
N THR A 117 -0.54 12.07 7.91
CA THR A 117 -1.16 11.05 8.74
C THR A 117 -2.31 10.42 7.99
N MET A 118 -2.29 9.11 7.91
CA MET A 118 -3.32 8.31 7.26
C MET A 118 -3.74 7.17 8.16
N VAL A 119 -5.06 6.94 8.23
CA VAL A 119 -5.63 5.77 8.90
C VAL A 119 -6.24 4.88 7.85
N LEU A 120 -5.74 3.67 7.72
CA LEU A 120 -6.34 2.60 6.93
C LEU A 120 -7.30 1.84 7.84
N HIS A 121 -8.56 1.76 7.45
CA HIS A 121 -9.57 0.86 7.97
C HIS A 121 -9.88 -0.19 6.92
N LEU A 122 -9.60 -1.46 7.22
CA LEU A 122 -10.00 -2.62 6.45
C LEU A 122 -11.19 -3.27 7.14
N SER A 123 -12.28 -3.49 6.42
CA SER A 123 -13.50 -4.11 6.96
C SER A 123 -13.25 -5.52 7.49
N ALA A 124 -14.10 -5.94 8.43
CA ALA A 124 -13.99 -7.25 9.06
C ALA A 124 -14.21 -8.42 8.07
N ASP A 125 -14.96 -8.18 7.00
CA ASP A 125 -15.20 -9.13 5.91
C ASP A 125 -14.14 -9.04 4.79
N HIS A 126 -13.18 -8.10 4.89
CA HIS A 126 -12.14 -7.82 3.91
C HIS A 126 -12.68 -7.51 2.49
N GLN A 127 -13.90 -6.97 2.39
CA GLN A 127 -14.51 -6.62 1.10
C GLN A 127 -14.33 -5.16 0.72
N HIS A 128 -14.05 -4.28 1.69
CA HIS A 128 -13.80 -2.87 1.45
C HIS A 128 -12.72 -2.32 2.38
N ALA A 129 -12.10 -1.23 1.96
CA ALA A 129 -11.11 -0.54 2.75
C ALA A 129 -11.22 0.97 2.56
N THR A 130 -11.03 1.72 3.64
CA THR A 130 -11.07 3.18 3.65
C THR A 130 -9.75 3.73 4.18
N VAL A 131 -9.09 4.59 3.39
CA VAL A 131 -7.88 5.31 3.80
C VAL A 131 -8.26 6.76 4.06
N ILE A 132 -8.13 7.19 5.30
CA ILE A 132 -8.51 8.52 5.78
C ILE A 132 -7.24 9.34 5.95
N SER A 133 -7.05 10.36 5.12
CA SER A 133 -5.94 11.31 5.24
C SER A 133 -6.34 12.43 6.20
N ILE A 134 -5.65 12.59 7.32
CA ILE A 134 -5.88 13.63 8.33
C ILE A 134 -5.02 14.85 7.98
N PRO A 135 -5.63 16.05 7.75
CA PRO A 135 -4.86 17.26 7.48
C PRO A 135 -3.93 17.60 8.65
N ARG A 136 -2.68 17.94 8.37
CA ARG A 136 -1.69 18.27 9.40
C ARG A 136 -2.05 19.54 10.20
N ASP A 137 -2.73 20.48 9.53
CA ASP A 137 -3.16 21.75 10.10
C ASP A 137 -4.56 21.69 10.76
N LEU A 138 -5.08 20.48 10.97
CA LEU A 138 -6.36 20.25 11.63
C LEU A 138 -6.26 20.59 13.12
N MET A 139 -7.08 21.54 13.58
CA MET A 139 -7.16 21.94 14.98
C MET A 139 -8.10 21.02 15.73
N VAL A 140 -7.57 20.30 16.72
CA VAL A 140 -8.32 19.27 17.48
C VAL A 140 -7.84 19.21 18.93
N PRO A 141 -8.66 18.67 19.83
CA PRO A 141 -8.19 18.30 21.15
C PRO A 141 -7.12 17.19 21.04
N ILE A 142 -6.00 17.38 21.74
CA ILE A 142 -4.97 16.34 21.88
C ILE A 142 -5.09 15.75 23.29
N PRO A 143 -5.30 14.43 23.43
CA PRO A 143 -5.43 13.79 24.75
C PRO A 143 -4.10 13.81 25.51
N SER A 144 -4.13 13.42 26.77
CA SER A 144 -2.91 13.13 27.52
C SER A 144 -2.14 12.01 26.82
N CYS A 145 -0.90 12.28 26.44
CA CYS A 145 -0.06 11.38 25.69
C CYS A 145 1.10 10.86 26.53
N PRO A 146 1.55 9.60 26.34
CA PRO A 146 2.72 9.09 27.03
C PRO A 146 3.98 9.82 26.57
N THR A 147 4.92 9.99 27.49
CA THR A 147 6.25 10.54 27.18
C THR A 147 7.34 9.47 27.28
N SER A 148 8.46 9.67 26.60
CA SER A 148 9.61 8.76 26.64
C SER A 148 10.18 8.54 28.04
N ASN A 149 9.90 9.44 28.97
CA ASN A 149 10.37 9.38 30.36
C ASN A 149 9.41 8.64 31.31
N GLY A 150 8.38 7.96 30.77
CA GLY A 150 7.40 7.21 31.55
C GLY A 150 6.30 8.06 32.17
N GLY A 151 6.24 9.37 31.87
CA GLY A 151 5.17 10.28 32.24
C GLY A 151 4.09 10.42 31.17
N SER A 152 3.22 11.44 31.36
CA SER A 152 2.25 11.84 30.34
C SER A 152 2.20 13.36 30.20
N THR A 153 1.84 13.83 29.01
CA THR A 153 1.59 15.25 28.77
C THR A 153 0.24 15.67 29.32
N SER A 154 0.06 16.97 29.61
CA SER A 154 -1.27 17.51 29.84
C SER A 154 -2.08 17.48 28.54
N PRO A 155 -3.40 17.20 28.60
CA PRO A 155 -4.25 17.31 27.40
C PRO A 155 -4.30 18.77 26.94
N GLN A 156 -4.52 18.95 25.63
CA GLN A 156 -4.66 20.25 25.00
C GLN A 156 -6.06 20.35 24.39
N ASP A 157 -6.79 21.42 24.68
CA ASP A 157 -8.16 21.59 24.19
C ASP A 157 -8.24 21.83 22.69
N SER A 158 -7.20 22.48 22.10
CA SER A 158 -7.09 22.72 20.67
C SER A 158 -5.63 22.92 20.30
N ALA A 159 -5.11 22.05 19.44
CA ALA A 159 -3.77 22.15 18.87
C ALA A 159 -3.75 21.57 17.46
N GLN A 160 -2.70 21.85 16.70
CA GLN A 160 -2.53 21.26 15.38
C GLN A 160 -2.24 19.77 15.49
N PHE A 161 -2.90 18.98 14.65
CA PHE A 161 -2.72 17.54 14.62
C PHE A 161 -1.26 17.13 14.38
N ASN A 162 -0.52 17.86 13.53
CA ASN A 162 0.88 17.54 13.23
C ASN A 162 1.84 17.64 14.42
N SER A 163 1.47 18.36 15.48
CA SER A 163 2.29 18.47 16.70
C SER A 163 2.24 17.22 17.59
N THR A 164 1.33 16.28 17.32
CA THR A 164 1.17 15.08 18.15
C THR A 164 2.42 14.22 18.18
N LEU A 165 3.15 14.11 17.08
CA LEU A 165 4.38 13.32 17.02
C LEU A 165 5.48 13.93 17.91
N SER A 166 5.69 15.23 17.84
CA SER A 166 6.67 15.93 18.69
C SER A 166 6.23 15.98 20.16
N THR A 167 4.93 15.92 20.44
CA THR A 167 4.37 15.97 21.80
C THR A 167 4.55 14.66 22.55
N GLY A 168 4.21 13.51 21.94
CA GLY A 168 4.22 12.22 22.61
C GLY A 168 4.53 11.03 21.70
N GLY A 169 5.23 11.27 20.58
CA GLY A 169 5.64 10.24 19.63
C GLY A 169 4.45 9.60 18.92
N LEU A 170 4.73 8.46 18.26
CA LEU A 170 3.74 7.73 17.46
C LEU A 170 2.49 7.33 18.28
N SER A 171 2.64 7.03 19.57
CA SER A 171 1.50 6.72 20.47
C SER A 171 0.54 7.90 20.60
N CYS A 172 1.04 9.14 20.64
CA CYS A 172 0.19 10.33 20.70
C CYS A 172 -0.55 10.57 19.39
N VAL A 173 0.09 10.31 18.25
CA VAL A 173 -0.58 10.37 16.94
C VAL A 173 -1.73 9.36 16.88
N VAL A 174 -1.50 8.12 17.36
CA VAL A 174 -2.53 7.07 17.43
C VAL A 174 -3.69 7.48 18.33
N LEU A 175 -3.43 7.90 19.58
CA LEU A 175 -4.48 8.29 20.52
C LEU A 175 -5.35 9.42 19.99
N THR A 176 -4.73 10.41 19.34
CA THR A 176 -5.47 11.54 18.77
C THR A 176 -6.29 11.09 17.55
N ALA A 177 -5.75 10.20 16.69
CA ALA A 177 -6.49 9.65 15.57
C ALA A 177 -7.66 8.75 16.00
N GLU A 178 -7.50 7.97 17.07
CA GLU A 178 -8.58 7.18 17.69
C GLU A 178 -9.72 8.08 18.18
N ALA A 179 -9.39 9.19 18.83
CA ALA A 179 -10.38 10.18 19.27
C ALA A 179 -11.16 10.81 18.10
N LEU A 180 -10.48 11.05 16.99
CA LEU A 180 -11.09 11.62 15.79
C LEU A 180 -11.98 10.62 15.03
N THR A 181 -11.53 9.38 14.89
CA THR A 181 -12.20 8.38 14.05
C THR A 181 -13.17 7.49 14.80
N GLY A 182 -13.00 7.35 16.11
CA GLY A 182 -13.71 6.37 16.93
C GLY A 182 -13.22 4.93 16.76
N LEU A 183 -12.17 4.71 15.94
CA LEU A 183 -11.57 3.41 15.73
C LEU A 183 -10.60 3.08 16.87
N SER A 184 -10.43 1.78 17.17
CA SER A 184 -9.24 1.30 17.87
C SER A 184 -8.15 0.99 16.88
N ILE A 185 -6.95 1.57 17.04
CA ILE A 185 -5.85 1.49 16.09
C ILE A 185 -4.66 0.74 16.72
N PRO A 186 -4.67 -0.61 16.66
CA PRO A 186 -3.63 -1.42 17.28
C PRO A 186 -2.32 -1.45 16.50
N TYR A 187 -2.31 -1.00 15.26
CA TYR A 187 -1.15 -1.05 14.36
C TYR A 187 -0.75 0.35 13.93
N ALA A 188 0.53 0.67 14.04
CA ALA A 188 1.04 1.94 13.55
C ALA A 188 2.44 1.81 12.94
N ALA A 189 2.71 2.66 11.96
CA ALA A 189 4.00 2.80 11.33
C ALA A 189 4.34 4.29 11.16
N GLU A 190 5.61 4.62 11.35
CA GLU A 190 6.17 5.93 11.01
C GLU A 190 7.14 5.79 9.85
N ILE A 191 6.99 6.62 8.82
CA ILE A 191 7.84 6.62 7.62
C ILE A 191 8.63 7.93 7.55
N SER A 192 9.93 7.80 7.25
CA SER A 192 10.83 8.92 6.98
C SER A 192 10.86 9.26 5.48
N PHE A 193 11.54 10.37 5.13
CA PHE A 193 11.77 10.73 3.72
C PHE A 193 12.52 9.66 2.96
N ASP A 194 13.63 9.15 3.53
CA ASP A 194 14.38 8.04 2.94
C ASP A 194 13.50 6.79 2.74
N GLY A 195 12.53 6.59 3.62
CA GLY A 195 11.56 5.50 3.52
C GLY A 195 10.68 5.59 2.27
N VAL A 196 10.21 6.77 1.93
CA VAL A 196 9.40 6.99 0.71
C VAL A 196 10.23 6.72 -0.54
N SER A 197 11.47 7.25 -0.58
CA SER A 197 12.41 7.00 -1.68
C SER A 197 12.72 5.50 -1.82
N ALA A 198 13.02 4.81 -0.72
CA ALA A 198 13.33 3.38 -0.72
C ALA A 198 12.13 2.52 -1.17
N MET A 199 10.92 2.83 -0.70
CA MET A 199 9.71 2.10 -1.07
C MET A 199 9.38 2.25 -2.56
N SER A 200 9.49 3.46 -3.11
CA SER A 200 9.25 3.69 -4.54
C SER A 200 10.27 2.95 -5.43
N ASN A 201 11.53 2.89 -5.01
CA ASN A 201 12.56 2.10 -5.68
C ASN A 201 12.27 0.60 -5.62
N ALA A 202 11.83 0.09 -4.46
CA ALA A 202 11.57 -1.34 -4.24
C ALA A 202 10.45 -1.88 -5.13
N VAL A 203 9.45 -1.04 -5.49
CA VAL A 203 8.37 -1.44 -6.42
C VAL A 203 8.73 -1.20 -7.89
N GLY A 204 9.91 -0.66 -8.19
CA GLY A 204 10.34 -0.35 -9.55
C GLY A 204 9.76 0.95 -10.11
N GLY A 205 9.25 1.82 -9.23
CA GLY A 205 8.63 3.10 -9.56
C GLY A 205 7.11 3.08 -9.48
N VAL A 206 6.54 4.26 -9.30
CA VAL A 206 5.09 4.48 -9.21
C VAL A 206 4.64 5.30 -10.41
N PRO A 207 3.79 4.74 -11.29
CA PRO A 207 3.27 5.46 -12.45
C PRO A 207 2.22 6.49 -12.00
N VAL A 208 2.39 7.75 -12.38
CA VAL A 208 1.47 8.85 -12.09
C VAL A 208 1.10 9.60 -13.37
N CYS A 209 -0.10 10.17 -13.38
CA CYS A 209 -0.55 11.05 -14.46
C CYS A 209 -0.48 12.51 -14.02
N LEU A 210 0.06 13.37 -14.88
CA LEU A 210 0.03 14.83 -14.72
C LEU A 210 -0.84 15.45 -15.82
N ALA A 211 -1.90 16.15 -15.44
CA ALA A 211 -2.76 16.86 -16.39
C ALA A 211 -2.05 18.07 -17.01
N THR A 212 -1.23 18.73 -16.22
CA THR A 212 -0.39 19.87 -16.59
C THR A 212 1.04 19.67 -16.10
N PRO A 213 2.05 20.37 -16.63
CA PRO A 213 3.41 20.35 -16.08
C PRO A 213 3.40 20.72 -14.59
N LEU A 214 4.18 20.02 -13.77
CA LEU A 214 4.27 20.24 -12.35
C LEU A 214 5.67 20.74 -11.99
N LYS A 215 5.74 21.99 -11.48
CA LYS A 215 6.98 22.60 -11.08
C LYS A 215 6.89 23.10 -9.63
N ASP A 216 7.73 22.57 -8.76
CA ASP A 216 7.83 23.01 -7.37
C ASP A 216 9.30 23.14 -6.96
N PRO A 217 9.86 24.36 -7.01
CA PRO A 217 11.28 24.60 -6.69
C PRO A 217 11.60 24.34 -5.20
N TYR A 218 10.62 24.37 -4.29
CA TYR A 218 10.84 24.12 -2.87
C TYR A 218 11.23 22.67 -2.56
N VAL A 219 10.84 21.74 -3.43
CA VAL A 219 11.20 20.33 -3.34
C VAL A 219 12.04 19.84 -4.52
N GLY A 220 12.50 20.76 -5.37
CA GLY A 220 13.33 20.45 -6.54
C GLY A 220 12.60 19.66 -7.63
N LEU A 221 11.26 19.78 -7.73
CA LEU A 221 10.46 19.03 -8.67
C LEU A 221 10.20 19.80 -9.96
N ASN A 222 10.40 19.16 -11.11
CA ASN A 222 10.06 19.67 -12.41
C ASN A 222 9.71 18.51 -13.34
N LEU A 223 8.41 18.29 -13.55
CA LEU A 223 7.86 17.18 -14.33
C LEU A 223 7.01 17.70 -15.49
N PRO A 224 7.16 17.17 -16.72
CA PRO A 224 6.27 17.49 -17.82
C PRO A 224 4.89 16.83 -17.61
N ALA A 225 3.87 17.36 -18.31
CA ALA A 225 2.56 16.74 -18.37
C ALA A 225 2.61 15.32 -18.97
N GLY A 226 1.59 14.52 -18.70
CA GLY A 226 1.45 13.15 -19.18
C GLY A 226 1.80 12.09 -18.13
N GLN A 227 2.00 10.86 -18.59
CA GLN A 227 2.37 9.74 -17.73
C GLN A 227 3.85 9.81 -17.33
N GLN A 228 4.11 9.68 -16.04
CA GLN A 228 5.45 9.67 -15.46
C GLN A 228 5.60 8.45 -14.57
N THR A 229 6.81 7.89 -14.48
CA THR A 229 7.11 6.83 -13.49
C THR A 229 8.10 7.40 -12.49
N LEU A 230 7.66 7.58 -11.26
CA LEU A 230 8.44 8.23 -10.21
C LEU A 230 9.19 7.21 -9.36
N VAL A 231 10.50 7.44 -9.18
CA VAL A 231 11.38 6.59 -8.36
C VAL A 231 12.22 7.44 -7.41
N GLY A 232 12.57 6.89 -6.25
CA GLY A 232 13.50 7.50 -5.31
C GLY A 232 13.09 8.91 -4.90
N ASP A 233 14.05 9.82 -4.96
CA ASP A 233 13.87 11.22 -4.54
C ASP A 233 12.83 11.97 -5.38
N GLN A 234 12.62 11.57 -6.63
CA GLN A 234 11.58 12.16 -7.46
C GLN A 234 10.18 11.80 -6.95
N ALA A 235 9.96 10.54 -6.51
CA ALA A 235 8.73 10.13 -5.86
C ALA A 235 8.53 10.87 -4.52
N LEU A 236 9.58 11.01 -3.73
CA LEU A 236 9.56 11.79 -2.49
C LEU A 236 9.21 13.27 -2.76
N ALA A 237 9.87 13.91 -3.72
CA ALA A 237 9.59 15.29 -4.08
C ALA A 237 8.14 15.48 -4.53
N PHE A 238 7.59 14.52 -5.28
CA PHE A 238 6.21 14.54 -5.74
C PHE A 238 5.20 14.49 -4.58
N VAL A 239 5.35 13.58 -3.61
CA VAL A 239 4.42 13.48 -2.46
C VAL A 239 4.59 14.62 -1.45
N ARG A 240 5.72 15.33 -1.48
CA ARG A 240 6.00 16.52 -0.66
C ARG A 240 5.57 17.82 -1.35
N SER A 241 5.39 17.80 -2.68
CA SER A 241 5.03 19.01 -3.43
C SER A 241 3.70 19.57 -2.93
N ARG A 242 3.73 20.85 -2.62
CA ARG A 242 2.59 21.64 -2.15
C ARG A 242 2.37 22.83 -3.08
N HIS A 243 3.39 23.66 -3.23
CA HIS A 243 3.30 24.90 -4.01
C HIS A 243 3.13 24.65 -5.52
N GLY A 244 3.57 23.48 -6.00
CA GLY A 244 3.41 23.08 -7.39
C GLY A 244 2.08 22.37 -7.71
N VAL A 245 1.20 22.12 -6.73
CA VAL A 245 0.02 21.29 -6.88
C VAL A 245 -1.26 22.08 -6.61
N GLY A 246 -2.20 22.06 -7.56
CA GLY A 246 -3.54 22.61 -7.42
C GLY A 246 -3.53 24.07 -7.04
N ASP A 247 -4.09 24.42 -5.88
CA ASP A 247 -4.13 25.77 -5.32
C ASP A 247 -2.93 26.11 -4.42
N GLY A 248 -1.93 25.24 -4.31
CA GLY A 248 -0.79 25.42 -3.42
C GLY A 248 -1.07 25.12 -1.95
N SER A 249 -2.27 24.67 -1.62
CA SER A 249 -2.69 24.35 -0.25
C SER A 249 -2.21 22.97 0.22
N ASP A 250 -2.30 22.75 1.52
CA ASP A 250 -2.07 21.41 2.10
C ASP A 250 -3.11 20.39 1.63
N LEU A 251 -4.34 20.83 1.41
CA LEU A 251 -5.41 19.96 0.90
C LEU A 251 -5.15 19.50 -0.53
N GLY A 252 -4.54 20.35 -1.37
CA GLY A 252 -4.04 19.97 -2.69
C GLY A 252 -2.96 18.90 -2.62
N ARG A 253 -2.02 19.01 -1.66
CA ARG A 253 -1.00 18.00 -1.40
C ARG A 253 -1.62 16.65 -1.00
N ILE A 254 -2.64 16.65 -0.13
CA ILE A 254 -3.34 15.42 0.28
C ILE A 254 -3.93 14.70 -0.95
N SER A 255 -4.60 15.43 -1.85
CA SER A 255 -5.15 14.85 -3.09
C SER A 255 -4.05 14.20 -3.94
N ASN A 256 -2.90 14.87 -4.05
CA ASN A 256 -1.73 14.37 -4.78
C ASN A 256 -1.14 13.10 -4.13
N GLN A 257 -1.08 13.05 -2.81
CA GLN A 257 -0.66 11.86 -2.06
C GLN A 257 -1.62 10.70 -2.24
N GLN A 258 -2.93 10.94 -2.26
CA GLN A 258 -3.95 9.92 -2.51
C GLN A 258 -3.83 9.34 -3.92
N LEU A 259 -3.56 10.18 -4.94
CA LEU A 259 -3.26 9.73 -6.29
C LEU A 259 -2.03 8.81 -6.30
N PHE A 260 -0.93 9.25 -5.67
CA PHE A 260 0.30 8.47 -5.60
C PHE A 260 0.09 7.11 -4.92
N LEU A 261 -0.60 7.08 -3.77
CA LEU A 261 -0.88 5.86 -3.03
C LEU A 261 -1.85 4.93 -3.78
N SER A 262 -2.87 5.48 -4.44
CA SER A 262 -3.75 4.71 -5.31
C SER A 262 -2.96 4.03 -6.43
N SER A 263 -2.01 4.75 -7.02
CA SER A 263 -1.15 4.20 -8.06
C SER A 263 -0.15 3.17 -7.51
N LEU A 264 0.44 3.44 -6.35
CA LEU A 264 1.31 2.49 -5.65
C LEU A 264 0.54 1.20 -5.32
N LEU A 265 -0.68 1.30 -4.81
CA LEU A 265 -1.54 0.15 -4.52
C LEU A 265 -1.81 -0.66 -5.80
N ARG A 266 -2.18 -0.02 -6.91
CA ARG A 266 -2.34 -0.68 -8.21
C ARG A 266 -1.06 -1.38 -8.66
N THR A 267 0.09 -0.75 -8.49
CA THR A 267 1.40 -1.32 -8.85
C THR A 267 1.72 -2.55 -8.00
N VAL A 268 1.54 -2.47 -6.69
CA VAL A 268 1.82 -3.58 -5.77
C VAL A 268 0.86 -4.75 -5.97
N THR A 269 -0.43 -4.47 -6.20
CA THR A 269 -1.45 -5.52 -6.40
C THR A 269 -1.42 -6.12 -7.80
N SER A 270 -0.72 -5.49 -8.76
CA SER A 270 -0.53 -6.06 -10.09
C SER A 270 0.19 -7.42 -10.01
N ALA A 271 -0.15 -8.33 -10.95
CA ALA A 271 0.36 -9.70 -10.96
C ALA A 271 1.91 -9.80 -10.99
N GLY A 272 2.59 -8.74 -11.45
CA GLY A 272 4.06 -8.72 -11.57
C GLY A 272 4.79 -8.57 -10.24
N VAL A 273 4.31 -7.71 -9.33
CA VAL A 273 5.00 -7.41 -8.06
C VAL A 273 4.75 -8.51 -7.03
N LEU A 274 3.49 -8.88 -6.79
CA LEU A 274 3.13 -9.89 -5.79
C LEU A 274 3.54 -11.31 -6.16
N SER A 275 3.73 -11.59 -7.43
CA SER A 275 4.23 -12.90 -7.91
C SER A 275 5.74 -12.98 -8.04
N ASN A 276 6.47 -11.88 -7.88
CA ASN A 276 7.93 -11.86 -7.95
C ASN A 276 8.53 -11.87 -6.54
N PRO A 277 9.15 -13.00 -6.09
CA PRO A 277 9.71 -13.11 -4.75
C PRO A 277 10.82 -12.08 -4.47
N ILE A 278 11.60 -11.70 -5.50
CA ILE A 278 12.67 -10.72 -5.37
C ILE A 278 12.10 -9.33 -5.06
N THR A 279 11.07 -8.93 -5.78
CA THR A 279 10.40 -7.64 -5.57
C THR A 279 9.71 -7.59 -4.20
N LEU A 280 9.02 -8.67 -3.81
CA LEU A 280 8.43 -8.79 -2.47
C LEU A 280 9.47 -8.68 -1.36
N PHE A 281 10.61 -9.36 -1.52
CA PHE A 281 11.69 -9.27 -0.56
C PHE A 281 12.28 -7.86 -0.48
N SER A 282 12.51 -7.20 -1.63
CA SER A 282 13.01 -5.82 -1.69
C SER A 282 12.04 -4.85 -1.02
N LEU A 283 10.74 -5.02 -1.24
CA LEU A 283 9.69 -4.22 -0.61
C LEU A 283 9.64 -4.42 0.91
N ALA A 284 9.68 -5.68 1.37
CA ALA A 284 9.73 -6.00 2.79
C ALA A 284 10.99 -5.42 3.46
N LYS A 285 12.14 -5.54 2.83
CA LYS A 285 13.40 -4.97 3.33
C LYS A 285 13.35 -3.44 3.36
N ALA A 286 12.84 -2.78 2.31
CA ALA A 286 12.67 -1.33 2.30
C ALA A 286 11.74 -0.87 3.42
N ALA A 287 10.63 -1.56 3.65
CA ALA A 287 9.70 -1.27 4.74
C ALA A 287 10.39 -1.42 6.10
N THR A 288 10.97 -2.59 6.40
CA THR A 288 11.56 -2.86 7.72
C THR A 288 12.77 -1.99 8.05
N SER A 289 13.55 -1.58 7.06
CA SER A 289 14.73 -0.73 7.27
C SER A 289 14.41 0.75 7.41
N ASN A 290 13.26 1.21 6.89
CA ASN A 290 12.93 2.63 6.79
C ASN A 290 11.67 3.03 7.59
N LEU A 291 10.89 2.06 8.07
CA LEU A 291 9.74 2.31 8.92
C LEU A 291 10.10 2.07 10.39
N THR A 292 9.57 2.91 11.27
CA THR A 292 9.48 2.62 12.70
C THR A 292 8.10 2.03 12.96
N LEU A 293 8.05 0.75 13.35
CA LEU A 293 6.81 0.00 13.51
C LEU A 293 6.38 -0.05 14.97
N SER A 294 5.08 -0.14 15.22
CA SER A 294 4.58 -0.53 16.53
C SER A 294 4.98 -1.98 16.84
N ASP A 295 5.10 -2.34 18.13
CA ASP A 295 5.40 -3.72 18.57
C ASP A 295 4.42 -4.72 17.95
N THR A 296 3.16 -4.33 17.86
CA THR A 296 2.06 -5.08 17.28
C THR A 296 2.23 -5.37 15.79
N LEU A 297 2.88 -4.46 15.06
CA LEU A 297 3.13 -4.55 13.60
C LEU A 297 4.52 -5.11 13.27
N SER A 298 5.42 -5.24 14.24
CA SER A 298 6.79 -5.69 14.02
C SER A 298 6.94 -7.18 13.65
N SER A 299 5.86 -7.98 13.82
CA SER A 299 5.85 -9.39 13.46
C SER A 299 5.75 -9.59 11.93
N PRO A 300 6.68 -10.31 11.30
CA PRO A 300 6.58 -10.64 9.87
C PRO A 300 5.31 -11.38 9.49
N THR A 301 4.80 -12.24 10.38
CA THR A 301 3.53 -12.96 10.16
C THR A 301 2.35 -12.02 10.13
N THR A 302 2.29 -11.02 11.01
CA THR A 302 1.27 -9.98 11.02
C THR A 302 1.29 -9.18 9.72
N LEU A 303 2.46 -8.74 9.27
CA LEU A 303 2.62 -7.99 8.01
C LEU A 303 2.13 -8.80 6.80
N VAL A 304 2.48 -10.09 6.73
CA VAL A 304 2.02 -10.98 5.65
C VAL A 304 0.51 -11.16 5.69
N SER A 305 -0.07 -11.39 6.87
CA SER A 305 -1.53 -11.56 7.03
C SER A 305 -2.30 -10.32 6.60
N ILE A 306 -1.85 -9.13 7.01
CA ILE A 306 -2.43 -7.84 6.59
C ILE A 306 -2.29 -7.67 5.06
N GLY A 307 -1.13 -7.97 4.49
CA GLY A 307 -0.91 -7.89 3.05
C GLY A 307 -1.84 -8.81 2.24
N LEU A 308 -2.08 -10.02 2.73
CA LEU A 308 -3.02 -10.97 2.11
C LEU A 308 -4.47 -10.49 2.23
N ALA A 309 -4.86 -9.94 3.38
CA ALA A 309 -6.19 -9.37 3.58
C ALA A 309 -6.43 -8.17 2.64
N LEU A 310 -5.48 -7.25 2.53
CA LEU A 310 -5.57 -6.11 1.61
C LEU A 310 -5.64 -6.52 0.14
N LYS A 311 -4.95 -7.61 -0.25
CA LYS A 311 -4.98 -8.12 -1.62
C LYS A 311 -6.37 -8.60 -2.05
N SER A 312 -7.20 -9.03 -1.12
CA SER A 312 -8.55 -9.53 -1.41
C SER A 312 -9.54 -8.40 -1.72
N VAL A 313 -9.26 -7.18 -1.31
CA VAL A 313 -10.13 -6.01 -1.52
C VAL A 313 -10.08 -5.56 -2.98
N PRO A 314 -11.24 -5.47 -3.69
CA PRO A 314 -11.28 -4.91 -5.04
C PRO A 314 -10.83 -3.44 -5.05
N LEU A 315 -10.07 -3.02 -6.06
CA LEU A 315 -9.62 -1.63 -6.16
C LEU A 315 -10.77 -0.61 -6.18
N SER A 316 -11.95 -0.98 -6.69
CA SER A 316 -13.16 -0.15 -6.67
C SER A 316 -13.76 0.02 -5.27
N ALA A 317 -13.48 -0.92 -4.36
CA ALA A 317 -13.92 -0.88 -2.97
C ALA A 317 -12.84 -0.31 -2.02
N PHE A 318 -11.71 0.11 -2.57
CA PHE A 318 -10.66 0.81 -1.84
C PHE A 318 -10.85 2.32 -2.01
N VAL A 319 -11.26 3.01 -0.94
CA VAL A 319 -11.59 4.44 -0.95
C VAL A 319 -10.50 5.22 -0.22
N PHE A 320 -9.92 6.21 -0.89
CA PHE A 320 -9.06 7.23 -0.28
C PHE A 320 -9.88 8.49 -0.10
N LEU A 321 -9.95 9.02 1.12
CA LEU A 321 -10.67 10.24 1.42
C LEU A 321 -9.86 11.16 2.34
N GLN A 322 -10.13 12.44 2.27
CA GLN A 322 -9.66 13.41 3.24
C GLN A 322 -10.61 13.42 4.44
N TYR A 323 -10.06 13.43 5.68
CA TYR A 323 -10.88 13.62 6.87
C TYR A 323 -11.73 14.88 6.73
N PRO A 324 -13.06 14.81 7.00
CA PRO A 324 -13.96 15.92 6.78
C PRO A 324 -13.53 17.14 7.59
N ALA A 325 -13.15 18.20 6.89
CA ALA A 325 -12.63 19.41 7.49
C ALA A 325 -13.10 20.66 6.72
N MET A 326 -13.22 21.77 7.44
CA MET A 326 -13.54 23.07 6.90
C MET A 326 -12.53 24.11 7.39
N THR A 327 -12.42 25.23 6.69
CA THR A 327 -11.54 26.33 7.12
C THR A 327 -11.95 26.81 8.52
N ASP A 328 -10.95 27.00 9.40
CA ASP A 328 -11.19 27.56 10.73
C ASP A 328 -11.65 29.04 10.60
N PRO A 329 -12.85 29.38 11.10
CA PRO A 329 -13.36 30.75 11.05
C PRO A 329 -12.47 31.78 11.76
N SER A 330 -11.66 31.33 12.70
CA SER A 330 -10.75 32.20 13.47
C SER A 330 -9.37 32.32 12.83
N ASN A 331 -8.98 31.37 11.96
CA ASN A 331 -7.66 31.36 11.33
C ASN A 331 -7.70 30.66 9.97
N VAL A 332 -7.71 31.44 8.91
CA VAL A 332 -7.80 30.93 7.52
C VAL A 332 -6.67 29.96 7.11
N ASN A 333 -5.57 29.92 7.86
CA ASN A 333 -4.46 29.01 7.62
C ASN A 333 -4.61 27.67 8.39
N ARG A 334 -5.76 27.44 9.01
CA ARG A 334 -6.09 26.24 9.77
C ARG A 334 -7.40 25.66 9.29
N VAL A 335 -7.59 24.41 9.61
CA VAL A 335 -8.86 23.70 9.37
C VAL A 335 -9.36 23.11 10.68
N VAL A 336 -10.68 22.98 10.79
CA VAL A 336 -11.39 22.35 11.90
C VAL A 336 -12.26 21.21 11.38
N PRO A 337 -12.64 20.22 12.21
CA PRO A 337 -13.55 19.16 11.80
C PRO A 337 -14.88 19.72 11.26
N GLU A 338 -15.34 19.19 10.13
CA GLU A 338 -16.68 19.51 9.58
C GLU A 338 -17.70 18.51 10.16
N PRO A 339 -18.65 18.96 10.99
CA PRO A 339 -19.46 18.06 11.83
C PRO A 339 -20.25 17.02 11.03
N THR A 340 -20.93 17.42 9.94
CA THR A 340 -21.80 16.53 9.17
C THR A 340 -21.02 15.40 8.53
N GLY A 341 -19.88 15.71 7.92
CA GLY A 341 -19.01 14.71 7.30
C GLY A 341 -18.33 13.81 8.34
N VAL A 342 -17.93 14.38 9.48
CA VAL A 342 -17.36 13.61 10.59
C VAL A 342 -18.36 12.60 11.15
N ASP A 343 -19.61 13.01 11.36
CA ASP A 343 -20.66 12.11 11.87
C ASP A 343 -20.95 10.99 10.87
N ALA A 344 -21.07 11.30 9.58
CA ALA A 344 -21.26 10.30 8.54
C ALA A 344 -20.07 9.33 8.42
N LEU A 345 -18.83 9.84 8.52
CA LEU A 345 -17.64 9.02 8.51
C LEU A 345 -17.58 8.09 9.73
N LYS A 346 -17.80 8.62 10.95
CA LYS A 346 -17.85 7.83 12.18
C LYS A 346 -18.94 6.76 12.13
N GLN A 347 -20.10 7.08 11.56
CA GLN A 347 -21.17 6.11 11.36
C GLN A 347 -20.67 4.95 10.46
N ALA A 348 -20.09 5.25 9.30
CA ALA A 348 -19.56 4.22 8.40
C ALA A 348 -18.53 3.33 9.07
N LEU A 349 -17.58 3.93 9.80
CA LEU A 349 -16.50 3.20 10.47
C LEU A 349 -17.03 2.35 11.62
N SER A 350 -17.98 2.85 12.43
CA SER A 350 -18.54 2.11 13.58
C SER A 350 -19.45 0.96 13.18
N THR A 351 -20.12 1.06 12.04
CA THR A 351 -20.99 0.01 11.46
C THR A 351 -20.27 -0.88 10.46
N ASP A 352 -18.98 -0.64 10.25
CA ASP A 352 -18.15 -1.38 9.28
C ASP A 352 -18.81 -1.45 7.88
N THR A 353 -19.33 -0.29 7.42
CA THR A 353 -20.03 -0.19 6.13
C THR A 353 -19.19 0.57 5.10
N PRO A 354 -19.30 0.19 3.80
CA PRO A 354 -18.59 0.89 2.74
C PRO A 354 -18.94 2.38 2.69
N VAL A 355 -17.93 3.20 2.38
CA VAL A 355 -18.10 4.64 2.17
C VAL A 355 -18.30 4.94 0.70
N GLN A 356 -19.29 5.78 0.38
CA GLN A 356 -19.51 6.31 -0.96
C GLN A 356 -19.16 7.79 -1.01
N LEU A 357 -18.23 8.15 -1.90
CA LEU A 357 -17.88 9.54 -2.16
C LEU A 357 -18.88 10.17 -3.12
N THR A 358 -19.37 11.36 -2.77
CA THR A 358 -20.21 12.20 -3.64
C THR A 358 -19.50 13.51 -4.04
N GLY A 359 -18.33 13.77 -3.47
CA GLY A 359 -17.48 14.92 -3.72
C GLY A 359 -16.52 14.74 -4.89
N THR A 360 -15.60 15.69 -5.02
CA THR A 360 -14.56 15.70 -6.05
C THR A 360 -13.30 14.96 -5.60
N THR A 361 -12.35 14.77 -6.53
CA THR A 361 -11.03 14.18 -6.23
C THR A 361 -10.11 15.11 -5.43
N GLY A 362 -10.55 16.32 -5.10
CA GLY A 362 -9.82 17.35 -4.38
C GLY A 362 -9.08 18.35 -5.27
N ASN A 363 -8.48 19.37 -4.64
CA ASN A 363 -7.93 20.53 -5.34
C ASN A 363 -6.67 20.20 -6.17
N GLY A 364 -5.91 19.20 -5.77
CA GLY A 364 -4.65 18.82 -6.41
C GLY A 364 -4.79 17.84 -7.58
N THR A 365 -5.98 17.29 -7.82
CA THR A 365 -6.18 16.26 -8.82
C THR A 365 -7.47 16.44 -9.61
N GLU A 366 -7.54 15.81 -10.77
CA GLU A 366 -8.76 15.72 -11.59
C GLU A 366 -8.90 14.30 -12.16
N SER A 367 -10.11 13.92 -12.52
CA SER A 367 -10.35 12.64 -13.19
C SER A 367 -9.64 12.61 -14.54
N ALA A 368 -8.90 11.54 -14.81
CA ALA A 368 -8.27 11.38 -16.11
C ALA A 368 -9.34 11.28 -17.19
N THR A 369 -9.31 12.16 -18.16
CA THR A 369 -10.13 12.00 -19.39
C THR A 369 -9.55 10.77 -20.11
N PRO A 370 -10.39 9.76 -20.50
CA PRO A 370 -9.89 8.65 -21.29
C PRO A 370 -9.21 9.21 -22.54
N ALA A 371 -7.94 8.88 -22.75
CA ALA A 371 -7.29 9.19 -24.01
C ALA A 371 -8.15 8.61 -25.12
N PRO A 372 -8.44 9.36 -26.22
CA PRO A 372 -9.15 8.80 -27.35
C PRO A 372 -8.37 7.56 -27.80
N SER A 373 -9.02 6.39 -27.76
CA SER A 373 -8.43 5.16 -28.26
C SER A 373 -7.92 5.45 -29.66
N ALA A 374 -6.61 5.36 -29.87
CA ALA A 374 -6.04 5.46 -31.21
C ALA A 374 -6.71 4.38 -32.06
N THR A 375 -7.65 4.77 -32.88
CA THR A 375 -8.25 3.90 -33.89
C THR A 375 -7.09 3.44 -34.78
N PRO A 376 -6.83 2.15 -34.95
CA PRO A 376 -5.81 1.70 -35.88
C PRO A 376 -6.21 2.22 -37.25
N SER A 377 -5.38 3.08 -37.79
CA SER A 377 -5.54 3.68 -39.12
C SER A 377 -5.62 2.56 -40.17
N GLY A 378 -6.73 2.58 -40.89
CA GLY A 378 -7.22 1.50 -41.74
C GLY A 378 -6.28 0.95 -42.77
N ALA A 379 -6.37 -0.35 -42.93
CA ALA A 379 -6.07 -1.02 -44.21
C ALA A 379 -7.27 -0.81 -45.16
N PRO A 380 -7.05 -0.73 -46.49
CA PRO A 380 -8.09 -0.38 -47.43
C PRO A 380 -9.12 -1.51 -47.58
N SER A 381 -10.39 -1.14 -47.40
CA SER A 381 -11.56 -2.00 -47.58
C SER A 381 -11.77 -2.32 -49.05
N THR A 382 -11.72 -3.57 -49.41
CA THR A 382 -12.33 -4.09 -50.64
C THR A 382 -13.81 -4.33 -50.37
N ALA A 383 -14.63 -3.76 -51.26
CA ALA A 383 -16.08 -3.84 -51.21
C ALA A 383 -16.60 -5.28 -51.37
N ALA A 384 -17.54 -5.68 -50.54
CA ALA A 384 -18.38 -6.87 -50.73
C ALA A 384 -19.86 -6.53 -50.53
N THR A 385 -20.66 -6.97 -51.43
CA THR A 385 -22.11 -6.82 -51.72
C THR A 385 -23.01 -7.29 -50.57
N PRO A 386 -24.20 -6.70 -50.36
CA PRO A 386 -25.12 -7.06 -49.27
C PRO A 386 -25.95 -8.31 -49.59
N ALA A 387 -26.15 -9.18 -48.61
CA ALA A 387 -27.12 -10.28 -48.65
C ALA A 387 -28.05 -10.20 -47.41
N PRO A 388 -29.27 -10.79 -47.45
CA PRO A 388 -30.45 -10.23 -46.85
C PRO A 388 -30.73 -10.62 -45.37
N SER A 389 -31.58 -9.80 -44.76
CA SER A 389 -32.16 -9.89 -43.39
C SER A 389 -32.68 -11.28 -43.00
N ALA A 390 -32.30 -11.74 -41.81
CA ALA A 390 -32.99 -12.80 -41.08
C ALA A 390 -33.52 -12.25 -39.74
N THR A 391 -34.78 -12.50 -39.50
CA THR A 391 -35.62 -12.11 -38.35
C THR A 391 -35.14 -12.82 -37.07
N PRO A 392 -35.06 -12.17 -35.89
CA PRO A 392 -34.78 -12.86 -34.64
C PRO A 392 -36.01 -13.53 -34.07
N SER A 393 -35.90 -14.82 -33.83
CA SER A 393 -36.89 -15.63 -33.08
C SER A 393 -36.62 -15.48 -31.58
N ALA A 394 -37.60 -15.09 -30.80
CA ALA A 394 -37.55 -14.98 -29.37
C ALA A 394 -37.46 -16.35 -28.71
N ALA A 395 -36.43 -16.61 -27.95
CA ALA A 395 -36.31 -17.74 -27.03
C ALA A 395 -36.46 -17.20 -25.59
N SER A 396 -37.61 -17.53 -24.95
CA SER A 396 -37.86 -17.30 -23.54
C SER A 396 -37.00 -18.27 -22.71
N GLY A 397 -35.93 -17.77 -22.09
CA GLY A 397 -35.11 -18.49 -21.10
C GLY A 397 -35.52 -18.01 -19.69
N SER A 398 -36.12 -18.94 -18.91
CA SER A 398 -36.41 -18.74 -17.49
C SER A 398 -35.13 -18.51 -16.70
N ALA A 399 -34.96 -17.30 -16.20
CA ALA A 399 -33.90 -16.96 -15.25
C ALA A 399 -34.34 -17.44 -13.86
N SER A 400 -33.65 -18.44 -13.33
CA SER A 400 -33.67 -18.78 -11.90
C SER A 400 -33.14 -17.60 -11.11
N GLY A 401 -34.00 -16.98 -10.31
CA GLY A 401 -33.66 -15.89 -9.41
C GLY A 401 -32.68 -16.35 -8.35
N SER A 402 -31.43 -15.97 -8.47
CA SER A 402 -30.50 -15.89 -7.34
C SER A 402 -30.93 -14.67 -6.53
N THR A 403 -31.43 -14.86 -5.32
CA THR A 403 -31.69 -13.79 -4.35
C THR A 403 -30.36 -13.07 -4.11
N PRO A 404 -30.24 -11.75 -4.36
CA PRO A 404 -29.01 -11.03 -4.01
C PRO A 404 -28.84 -11.11 -2.50
N ALA A 405 -27.62 -11.45 -2.05
CA ALA A 405 -27.24 -11.22 -0.66
C ALA A 405 -27.51 -9.76 -0.30
N PRO A 406 -27.90 -9.44 0.95
CA PRO A 406 -28.15 -8.07 1.33
C PRO A 406 -26.89 -7.24 1.12
N THR A 407 -26.90 -6.39 0.11
CA THR A 407 -25.86 -5.40 -0.14
C THR A 407 -26.01 -4.40 1.01
N SER A 408 -25.07 -4.37 1.95
CA SER A 408 -25.02 -3.34 2.97
C SER A 408 -24.97 -1.99 2.24
N SER A 409 -25.99 -1.14 2.46
CA SER A 409 -26.07 0.15 1.78
C SER A 409 -24.89 1.01 2.22
N ALA A 410 -24.07 1.45 1.27
CA ALA A 410 -22.94 2.32 1.52
C ALA A 410 -23.37 3.63 2.19
N VAL A 411 -22.58 4.15 3.14
CA VAL A 411 -22.79 5.47 3.73
C VAL A 411 -22.27 6.53 2.77
N SER A 412 -23.17 7.39 2.28
CA SER A 412 -22.80 8.52 1.43
C SER A 412 -22.23 9.66 2.25
N LEU A 413 -21.00 10.07 1.93
CA LEU A 413 -20.39 11.25 2.53
C LEU A 413 -20.87 12.53 1.82
N PRO A 414 -20.94 13.68 2.54
CA PRO A 414 -21.26 14.97 1.92
C PRO A 414 -20.32 15.33 0.78
N SER A 415 -20.77 16.13 -0.18
CA SER A 415 -20.02 16.50 -1.38
C SER A 415 -18.77 17.36 -1.13
N ASN A 416 -18.64 17.95 0.04
CA ASN A 416 -17.42 18.66 0.49
C ASN A 416 -16.31 17.71 0.98
N VAL A 417 -16.60 16.42 1.15
CA VAL A 417 -15.57 15.42 1.44
C VAL A 417 -14.93 14.97 0.13
N THR A 418 -13.66 15.27 -0.03
CA THR A 418 -12.89 14.94 -1.23
C THR A 418 -12.22 13.58 -1.12
N GLY A 419 -12.07 12.92 -2.26
CA GLY A 419 -11.41 11.61 -2.31
C GLY A 419 -11.56 10.90 -3.64
N GLN A 420 -11.06 9.68 -3.72
CA GLN A 420 -11.10 8.84 -4.93
C GLN A 420 -11.06 7.36 -4.56
N THR A 421 -11.54 6.49 -5.45
CA THR A 421 -11.28 5.04 -5.31
C THR A 421 -9.93 4.69 -5.90
N ALA A 422 -9.34 3.56 -5.46
CA ALA A 422 -8.09 3.07 -6.06
C ALA A 422 -8.25 2.67 -7.53
N ALA A 423 -9.46 2.33 -7.98
CA ALA A 423 -9.75 2.03 -9.38
C ALA A 423 -9.83 3.28 -10.26
N GLN A 424 -10.19 4.43 -9.68
CA GLN A 424 -10.32 5.69 -10.41
C GLN A 424 -8.95 6.19 -10.86
N GLN A 425 -8.83 6.45 -12.15
CA GLN A 425 -7.63 7.10 -12.68
C GLN A 425 -7.78 8.61 -12.57
N THR A 426 -6.82 9.24 -11.92
CA THR A 426 -6.77 10.69 -11.70
C THR A 426 -5.42 11.22 -12.16
N CYS A 427 -5.38 12.48 -12.53
CA CYS A 427 -4.14 13.18 -12.89
C CYS A 427 -3.91 14.35 -11.95
N THR A 428 -2.65 14.58 -11.57
CA THR A 428 -2.25 15.75 -10.78
C THR A 428 -2.38 17.01 -11.62
N LYS A 429 -2.92 18.07 -11.02
CA LYS A 429 -2.93 19.42 -11.59
C LYS A 429 -1.73 20.18 -11.05
N GLY A 430 -0.85 20.65 -11.93
CA GLY A 430 0.15 21.65 -11.58
C GLY A 430 -0.51 23.00 -11.26
N ASN A 431 0.12 23.78 -10.36
CA ASN A 431 -0.29 25.13 -10.01
C ASN A 431 0.22 26.12 -11.07
#